data_6af38983322140958afb8428cc546e8f
#
_entry.id   6af38983322140958afb8428cc546e8f
#
_cell.length_a   1.000
_cell.length_b   1.000
_cell.length_c   1.000
_cell.angle_alpha   90.00
_cell.angle_beta   90.00
_cell.angle_gamma   90.00
#
_symmetry.space_group_name_H-M   'P 1'
#
loop_
_entity.id
_entity.type
_entity.pdbx_description
1 polymer ?
#
loop_
_entity_poly.entity_id
_entity_poly.type
_entity_poly.pdbx_seq_one_letter_code
_entity_poly.pdbx_strand_id
1 'polypeptide(L)'
;EAGDGEDGRIKSALGIGALLADGLGDTVRVSLSEAPEAEIPVARKLVDYMTQRRNHPYIPGAVAPEFHYLSPERRTTTAVHNIGGENLPVVIAVRLDGNMDFNPQFTPDYVYAGRQLPEHPIKGMQYIIDADLWNGQPDTWPAFKSEQLPFVSGFNASLKFLFISYMGLDDEAIACLKYHPEIVLVAQSIHPNRLGEYRALAHQLMNEGLKNPLVFFQHYAEDEVENLQIKSAADMGALIIDGFCDGILLFN
;
A
#
# COMPACT_ATOMS: atom_id res chain seq x y z
N GLU A 1 13.76 8.44 -21.71
CA GLU A 1 13.70 9.47 -20.65
C GLU A 1 12.47 9.28 -19.77
N ALA A 2 12.66 9.37 -18.45
CA ALA A 2 11.55 9.24 -17.49
C ALA A 2 10.83 10.59 -17.25
N GLY A 3 11.44 11.70 -17.61
CA GLY A 3 11.00 13.06 -17.34
C GLY A 3 11.96 13.82 -16.45
N ASP A 4 11.54 14.98 -15.98
CA ASP A 4 12.31 15.85 -15.09
C ASP A 4 11.73 15.88 -13.68
N GLY A 5 12.48 16.50 -12.75
CA GLY A 5 12.05 16.73 -11.40
C GLY A 5 11.57 15.49 -10.66
N GLU A 6 10.48 15.63 -9.94
CA GLU A 6 9.88 14.56 -9.12
C GLU A 6 9.34 13.40 -9.97
N ASP A 7 8.70 13.70 -11.09
CA ASP A 7 8.13 12.72 -12.02
C ASP A 7 9.17 11.75 -12.55
N GLY A 8 10.32 12.27 -13.00
CA GLY A 8 11.41 11.46 -13.53
C GLY A 8 11.98 10.50 -12.47
N ARG A 9 12.11 10.99 -11.24
CA ARG A 9 12.61 10.20 -10.09
C ARG A 9 11.62 9.08 -9.72
N ILE A 10 10.35 9.39 -9.59
CA ILE A 10 9.29 8.44 -9.25
C ILE A 10 9.19 7.36 -10.33
N LYS A 11 9.12 7.72 -11.60
CA LYS A 11 9.02 6.77 -12.73
C LYS A 11 10.25 5.87 -12.84
N SER A 12 11.45 6.44 -12.66
CA SER A 12 12.71 5.66 -12.65
C SER A 12 12.75 4.69 -11.49
N ALA A 13 12.39 5.15 -10.28
CA ALA A 13 12.38 4.31 -9.08
C ALA A 13 11.34 3.18 -9.17
N LEU A 14 10.16 3.46 -9.72
CA LEU A 14 9.11 2.47 -9.95
C LEU A 14 9.58 1.38 -10.91
N GLY A 15 10.03 1.75 -12.12
CA GLY A 15 10.38 0.76 -13.14
C GLY A 15 11.65 -0.02 -12.82
N ILE A 16 12.73 0.67 -12.43
CA ILE A 16 14.01 0.02 -12.10
C ILE A 16 13.87 -0.72 -10.75
N GLY A 17 13.18 -0.13 -9.78
CA GLY A 17 12.97 -0.73 -8.46
C GLY A 17 12.23 -2.06 -8.54
N ALA A 18 11.20 -2.17 -9.38
CA ALA A 18 10.47 -3.42 -9.60
C ALA A 18 11.39 -4.53 -10.15
N LEU A 19 12.21 -4.23 -11.16
CA LEU A 19 13.16 -5.19 -11.73
C LEU A 19 14.22 -5.61 -10.70
N LEU A 20 14.78 -4.67 -9.95
CA LEU A 20 15.75 -4.99 -8.90
C LEU A 20 15.14 -5.84 -7.78
N ALA A 21 13.86 -5.62 -7.45
CA ALA A 21 13.11 -6.44 -6.50
C ALA A 21 12.97 -7.89 -6.96
N ASP A 22 12.90 -8.11 -8.27
CA ASP A 22 12.83 -9.44 -8.89
C ASP A 22 14.23 -10.07 -9.09
N GLY A 23 15.28 -9.40 -8.63
CA GLY A 23 16.66 -9.86 -8.82
C GLY A 23 17.19 -9.68 -10.23
N LEU A 24 16.58 -8.82 -11.02
CA LEU A 24 16.97 -8.50 -12.39
C LEU A 24 17.75 -7.19 -12.44
N GLY A 25 18.87 -7.17 -13.16
CA GLY A 25 19.66 -5.97 -13.43
C GLY A 25 21.01 -5.91 -12.70
N ASP A 26 22.10 -6.24 -13.41
CA ASP A 26 23.48 -6.07 -12.94
C ASP A 26 23.94 -4.62 -13.05
N THR A 27 23.31 -3.84 -13.92
CA THR A 27 23.53 -2.42 -14.08
C THR A 27 22.20 -1.68 -14.19
N VAL A 28 22.14 -0.46 -13.69
CA VAL A 28 20.97 0.41 -13.81
C VAL A 28 21.32 1.68 -14.57
N ARG A 29 20.36 2.20 -15.33
CA ARG A 29 20.43 3.50 -15.95
C ARG A 29 19.20 4.30 -15.58
N VAL A 30 19.41 5.43 -14.93
CA VAL A 30 18.41 6.49 -14.78
C VAL A 30 18.59 7.47 -15.93
N SER A 31 17.52 7.95 -16.53
CA SER A 31 17.58 8.95 -17.58
C SER A 31 16.53 10.03 -17.31
N LEU A 32 17.01 11.18 -16.89
CA LEU A 32 16.20 12.36 -16.57
C LEU A 32 16.34 13.42 -17.66
N SER A 33 15.35 14.31 -17.78
CA SER A 33 15.44 15.51 -18.63
C SER A 33 16.17 16.64 -17.90
N GLU A 34 17.27 16.30 -17.25
CA GLU A 34 18.11 17.18 -16.42
C GLU A 34 19.59 17.05 -16.83
N ALA A 35 20.49 17.74 -16.16
CA ALA A 35 21.92 17.56 -16.34
C ALA A 35 22.32 16.10 -16.00
N PRO A 36 23.18 15.44 -16.80
CA PRO A 36 23.54 14.04 -16.58
C PRO A 36 24.07 13.74 -15.17
N GLU A 37 24.69 14.71 -14.53
CA GLU A 37 25.20 14.59 -13.15
C GLU A 37 24.09 14.34 -12.12
N ALA A 38 22.85 14.79 -12.39
CA ALA A 38 21.69 14.59 -11.50
C ALA A 38 21.20 13.13 -11.51
N GLU A 39 21.48 12.35 -12.55
CA GLU A 39 21.05 10.95 -12.68
C GLU A 39 21.80 10.02 -11.72
N ILE A 40 23.10 10.27 -11.47
CA ILE A 40 23.96 9.39 -10.68
C ILE A 40 23.50 9.28 -9.21
N PRO A 41 23.19 10.38 -8.50
CA PRO A 41 22.68 10.28 -7.13
C PRO A 41 21.37 9.50 -7.03
N VAL A 42 20.44 9.71 -7.96
CA VAL A 42 19.15 9.01 -7.99
C VAL A 42 19.34 7.51 -8.19
N ALA A 43 20.17 7.12 -9.19
CA ALA A 43 20.50 5.72 -9.43
C ALA A 43 21.14 5.06 -8.20
N ARG A 44 22.08 5.76 -7.54
CA ARG A 44 22.78 5.24 -6.35
C ARG A 44 21.84 5.08 -5.17
N LYS A 45 21.02 6.09 -4.85
CA LYS A 45 20.00 6.03 -3.79
C LYS A 45 19.08 4.80 -3.98
N LEU A 46 18.63 4.57 -5.21
CA LEU A 46 17.77 3.43 -5.53
C LEU A 46 18.48 2.09 -5.32
N VAL A 47 19.70 1.93 -5.85
CA VAL A 47 20.49 0.69 -5.71
C VAL A 47 20.81 0.43 -4.25
N ASP A 48 21.26 1.44 -3.51
CA ASP A 48 21.58 1.31 -2.09
C ASP A 48 20.36 0.90 -1.27
N TYR A 49 19.21 1.49 -1.55
CA TYR A 49 17.95 1.12 -0.89
C TYR A 49 17.55 -0.33 -1.16
N MET A 50 17.63 -0.78 -2.41
CA MET A 50 17.26 -2.15 -2.78
C MET A 50 18.27 -3.17 -2.20
N THR A 51 19.57 -2.82 -2.13
CA THR A 51 20.58 -3.72 -1.59
C THR A 51 20.51 -3.90 -0.08
N GLN A 52 19.91 -2.97 0.68
CA GLN A 52 19.67 -3.10 2.12
C GLN A 52 18.77 -4.29 2.47
N ARG A 53 18.01 -4.82 1.52
CA ARG A 53 17.14 -5.98 1.71
C ARG A 53 17.86 -7.32 1.61
N ARG A 54 19.14 -7.34 1.25
CA ARG A 54 19.92 -8.58 1.16
C ARG A 54 19.97 -9.30 2.51
N ASN A 55 19.94 -10.64 2.43
CA ASN A 55 19.99 -11.52 3.61
C ASN A 55 18.82 -11.35 4.59
N HIS A 56 17.67 -10.89 4.11
CA HIS A 56 16.45 -10.87 4.92
C HIS A 56 16.04 -12.30 5.33
N PRO A 57 15.29 -12.47 6.43
CA PRO A 57 14.69 -13.75 6.81
C PRO A 57 13.86 -14.36 5.67
N TYR A 58 13.76 -15.68 5.64
CA TYR A 58 12.92 -16.37 4.66
C TYR A 58 11.43 -16.01 4.83
N ILE A 59 10.75 -15.74 3.72
CA ILE A 59 9.31 -15.50 3.67
C ILE A 59 8.65 -16.77 3.11
N PRO A 60 7.86 -17.52 3.88
CA PRO A 60 7.29 -18.81 3.47
C PRO A 60 6.05 -18.63 2.58
N GLY A 61 6.18 -17.88 1.47
CA GLY A 61 5.09 -17.65 0.52
C GLY A 61 4.99 -18.72 -0.57
N ALA A 62 3.78 -19.00 -1.03
CA ALA A 62 3.51 -19.83 -2.20
C ALA A 62 2.87 -19.00 -3.31
N VAL A 63 3.43 -19.08 -4.51
CA VAL A 63 2.89 -18.36 -5.68
C VAL A 63 1.54 -18.93 -6.07
N ALA A 64 0.56 -18.06 -6.34
CA ALA A 64 -0.73 -18.45 -6.88
C ALA A 64 -0.58 -18.99 -8.30
N PRO A 65 -1.18 -20.15 -8.64
CA PRO A 65 -0.99 -20.81 -9.93
C PRO A 65 -1.41 -19.97 -11.15
N GLU A 66 -2.36 -19.07 -10.97
CA GLU A 66 -2.87 -18.17 -12.01
C GLU A 66 -1.99 -16.94 -12.24
N PHE A 67 -0.99 -16.71 -11.41
CA PHE A 67 -0.13 -15.52 -11.52
C PHE A 67 0.97 -15.73 -12.57
N HIS A 68 1.09 -14.79 -13.52
CA HIS A 68 2.08 -14.82 -14.59
C HIS A 68 3.08 -13.65 -14.46
N TYR A 69 4.31 -13.92 -14.05
CA TYR A 69 5.35 -12.90 -13.86
C TYR A 69 5.67 -12.06 -15.10
N LEU A 70 5.58 -12.65 -16.28
CA LEU A 70 5.90 -11.95 -17.55
C LEU A 70 4.73 -11.15 -18.12
N SER A 71 3.53 -11.40 -17.60
CA SER A 71 2.30 -10.71 -18.01
C SER A 71 1.36 -10.67 -16.82
N PRO A 72 1.71 -9.90 -15.77
CA PRO A 72 0.86 -9.83 -14.60
C PRO A 72 -0.47 -9.16 -14.95
N GLU A 73 -1.55 -9.80 -14.50
CA GLU A 73 -2.90 -9.27 -14.59
C GLU A 73 -3.34 -8.76 -13.21
N ARG A 74 -4.18 -7.74 -13.21
CA ARG A 74 -4.71 -7.22 -11.95
C ARG A 74 -5.48 -8.29 -11.20
N ARG A 75 -5.18 -8.46 -9.93
CA ARG A 75 -5.89 -9.38 -9.03
C ARG A 75 -7.38 -9.04 -9.01
N THR A 76 -8.23 -10.04 -9.24
CA THR A 76 -9.68 -9.86 -9.15
C THR A 76 -10.10 -9.60 -7.71
N THR A 77 -10.71 -8.45 -7.45
CA THR A 77 -11.22 -8.06 -6.14
C THR A 77 -12.70 -7.67 -6.20
N THR A 78 -13.39 -7.73 -5.07
CA THR A 78 -14.75 -7.21 -4.93
C THR A 78 -14.68 -5.69 -4.74
N ALA A 79 -15.47 -4.93 -5.47
CA ALA A 79 -15.56 -3.50 -5.22
C ALA A 79 -16.25 -3.21 -3.88
N VAL A 80 -15.59 -2.47 -3.02
CA VAL A 80 -16.12 -1.96 -1.75
C VAL A 80 -16.09 -0.44 -1.81
N HIS A 81 -17.22 0.20 -2.01
CA HIS A 81 -17.32 1.61 -2.39
C HIS A 81 -16.50 1.89 -3.66
N ASN A 82 -15.52 2.79 -3.59
CA ASN A 82 -14.60 3.10 -4.69
C ASN A 82 -13.25 2.35 -4.61
N ILE A 83 -13.15 1.30 -3.77
CA ILE A 83 -11.91 0.53 -3.57
C ILE A 83 -12.07 -0.86 -4.18
N GLY A 84 -11.09 -1.32 -4.95
CA GLY A 84 -11.10 -2.64 -5.59
C GLY A 84 -12.01 -2.74 -6.82
N GLY A 85 -12.21 -3.95 -7.32
CA GLY A 85 -12.90 -4.20 -8.59
C GLY A 85 -12.21 -3.50 -9.75
N GLU A 86 -12.99 -2.81 -10.59
CA GLU A 86 -12.48 -2.05 -11.73
C GLU A 86 -12.07 -0.60 -11.39
N ASN A 87 -12.17 -0.21 -10.10
CA ASN A 87 -11.80 1.13 -9.68
C ASN A 87 -10.29 1.34 -9.74
N LEU A 88 -9.86 2.59 -9.90
CA LEU A 88 -8.45 2.95 -9.76
C LEU A 88 -8.00 2.79 -8.30
N PRO A 89 -6.70 2.51 -8.05
CA PRO A 89 -6.18 2.46 -6.70
C PRO A 89 -6.41 3.77 -5.95
N VAL A 90 -6.91 3.67 -4.71
CA VAL A 90 -7.16 4.83 -3.86
C VAL A 90 -5.91 5.31 -3.14
N VAL A 91 -5.89 6.59 -2.80
CA VAL A 91 -4.85 7.20 -1.97
C VAL A 91 -5.41 7.51 -0.59
N ILE A 92 -4.80 6.95 0.44
CA ILE A 92 -5.15 7.20 1.84
C ILE A 92 -4.02 8.01 2.49
N ALA A 93 -4.33 9.22 2.93
CA ALA A 93 -3.38 10.02 3.71
C ALA A 93 -3.49 9.68 5.20
N VAL A 94 -2.38 9.78 5.93
CA VAL A 94 -2.37 9.66 7.40
C VAL A 94 -2.30 11.06 8.01
N ARG A 95 -3.21 11.37 8.93
CA ARG A 95 -3.28 12.65 9.65
C ARG A 95 -3.68 12.41 11.11
N LEU A 96 -2.69 12.04 11.92
CA LEU A 96 -2.90 11.73 13.35
C LEU A 96 -2.87 12.98 14.24
N ASP A 97 -2.39 14.09 13.71
CA ASP A 97 -2.27 15.40 14.37
C ASP A 97 -3.46 16.33 14.12
N GLY A 98 -4.44 15.87 13.33
CA GLY A 98 -5.62 16.66 12.96
C GLY A 98 -5.37 17.74 11.90
N ASN A 99 -4.15 17.87 11.38
CA ASN A 99 -3.85 18.81 10.30
C ASN A 99 -4.44 18.30 8.98
N MET A 100 -5.37 19.10 8.40
CA MET A 100 -6.08 18.78 7.14
C MET A 100 -5.64 19.67 5.98
N ASP A 101 -4.45 20.25 6.06
CA ASP A 101 -3.89 21.03 4.96
C ASP A 101 -3.43 20.10 3.83
N PHE A 102 -4.23 20.03 2.80
CA PHE A 102 -3.92 19.34 1.55
C PHE A 102 -3.76 20.33 0.41
N ASN A 103 -2.85 20.02 -0.51
CA ASN A 103 -2.84 20.73 -1.79
C ASN A 103 -4.16 20.48 -2.51
N PRO A 104 -4.95 21.52 -2.89
CA PRO A 104 -6.25 21.32 -3.55
C PRO A 104 -6.22 20.50 -4.84
N GLN A 105 -5.05 20.41 -5.48
CA GLN A 105 -4.85 19.62 -6.71
C GLN A 105 -4.60 18.12 -6.42
N PHE A 106 -4.25 17.77 -5.18
CA PHE A 106 -3.84 16.42 -4.78
C PHE A 106 -4.51 16.03 -3.47
N THR A 107 -5.83 16.02 -3.46
CA THR A 107 -6.61 15.56 -2.30
C THR A 107 -6.64 14.03 -2.25
N PRO A 108 -6.45 13.40 -1.08
CA PRO A 108 -6.59 11.96 -0.94
C PRO A 108 -8.06 11.54 -1.04
N ASP A 109 -8.31 10.25 -1.35
CA ASP A 109 -9.65 9.67 -1.33
C ASP A 109 -10.16 9.47 0.09
N TYR A 110 -9.24 9.08 1.00
CA TYR A 110 -9.51 8.84 2.41
C TYR A 110 -8.43 9.44 3.29
N VAL A 111 -8.79 9.75 4.53
CA VAL A 111 -7.84 10.17 5.57
C VAL A 111 -7.91 9.21 6.76
N TYR A 112 -6.82 8.53 7.07
CA TYR A 112 -6.69 7.80 8.33
C TYR A 112 -6.35 8.78 9.45
N ALA A 113 -7.34 9.04 10.31
CA ALA A 113 -7.25 9.97 11.43
C ALA A 113 -6.97 9.25 12.77
N GLY A 114 -6.94 7.92 12.76
CA GLY A 114 -6.64 7.13 13.96
C GLY A 114 -7.67 7.34 15.07
N ARG A 115 -7.22 7.91 16.17
CA ARG A 115 -8.06 8.04 17.38
C ARG A 115 -8.81 9.35 17.49
N GLN A 116 -8.56 10.33 16.63
CA GLN A 116 -9.14 11.66 16.75
C GLN A 116 -9.55 12.22 15.39
N LEU A 117 -10.84 12.49 15.22
CA LEU A 117 -11.31 13.25 14.08
C LEU A 117 -10.81 14.71 14.17
N PRO A 118 -10.54 15.36 13.03
CA PRO A 118 -10.18 16.77 13.02
C PRO A 118 -11.30 17.64 13.59
N GLU A 119 -10.96 18.74 14.27
CA GLU A 119 -11.94 19.70 14.79
C GLU A 119 -12.80 20.32 13.68
N HIS A 120 -12.21 20.48 12.50
CA HIS A 120 -12.87 21.03 11.32
C HIS A 120 -12.79 20.04 10.14
N PRO A 121 -13.69 19.03 10.07
CA PRO A 121 -13.71 18.06 8.99
C PRO A 121 -13.95 18.74 7.63
N ILE A 122 -13.21 18.31 6.62
CA ILE A 122 -13.41 18.75 5.24
C ILE A 122 -14.70 18.10 4.71
N LYS A 123 -15.61 18.89 4.21
CA LYS A 123 -16.89 18.41 3.66
C LYS A 123 -16.66 17.44 2.50
N GLY A 124 -17.21 16.24 2.60
CA GLY A 124 -17.13 15.18 1.59
C GLY A 124 -15.85 14.33 1.68
N MET A 125 -14.91 14.69 2.56
CA MET A 125 -13.76 13.84 2.86
C MET A 125 -14.20 12.61 3.65
N GLN A 126 -13.66 11.45 3.30
CA GLN A 126 -13.92 10.19 3.99
C GLN A 126 -12.83 9.93 5.03
N TYR A 127 -13.22 9.68 6.26
CA TYR A 127 -12.28 9.47 7.37
C TYR A 127 -12.28 8.02 7.82
N ILE A 128 -11.11 7.49 8.11
CA ILE A 128 -10.91 6.17 8.71
C ILE A 128 -10.47 6.41 10.15
N ILE A 129 -11.20 5.84 11.11
CA ILE A 129 -10.89 5.96 12.54
C ILE A 129 -10.83 4.59 13.19
N ASP A 130 -10.10 4.50 14.31
CA ASP A 130 -9.98 3.25 15.06
C ASP A 130 -11.37 2.73 15.48
N ALA A 131 -11.61 1.43 15.32
CA ALA A 131 -12.93 0.82 15.49
C ALA A 131 -13.52 1.00 16.90
N ASP A 132 -12.68 1.08 17.93
CA ASP A 132 -13.11 1.30 19.32
C ASP A 132 -13.70 2.71 19.57
N LEU A 133 -13.50 3.64 18.64
CA LEU A 133 -14.03 5.00 18.69
C LEU A 133 -15.14 5.25 17.66
N TRP A 134 -15.33 4.31 16.75
CA TRP A 134 -16.35 4.44 15.71
C TRP A 134 -17.75 4.13 16.26
N ASN A 135 -18.69 5.02 16.06
CA ASN A 135 -20.08 4.89 16.49
C ASN A 135 -21.10 5.21 15.36
N GLY A 136 -20.65 5.14 14.09
CA GLY A 136 -21.49 5.43 12.94
C GLY A 136 -21.54 6.91 12.56
N GLN A 137 -20.51 7.69 12.93
CA GLN A 137 -20.42 9.10 12.54
C GLN A 137 -20.45 9.25 11.01
N PRO A 138 -21.10 10.30 10.46
CA PRO A 138 -21.11 10.55 9.03
C PRO A 138 -19.70 10.64 8.43
N ASP A 139 -19.56 10.17 7.21
CA ASP A 139 -18.30 10.19 6.44
C ASP A 139 -17.13 9.51 7.15
N THR A 140 -17.41 8.53 8.05
CA THR A 140 -16.37 7.79 8.79
C THR A 140 -16.51 6.29 8.63
N TRP A 141 -15.36 5.59 8.66
CA TRP A 141 -15.26 4.14 8.51
C TRP A 141 -14.36 3.53 9.58
N PRO A 142 -14.75 2.39 10.19
CA PRO A 142 -13.98 1.77 11.25
C PRO A 142 -12.74 1.04 10.70
N ALA A 143 -11.62 1.21 11.41
CA ALA A 143 -10.38 0.48 11.19
C ALA A 143 -10.11 -0.47 12.35
N PHE A 144 -9.92 -1.72 12.03
CA PHE A 144 -9.65 -2.81 12.98
C PHE A 144 -8.18 -3.22 12.91
N LYS A 145 -7.65 -3.65 14.05
CA LYS A 145 -6.40 -4.40 14.14
C LYS A 145 -6.72 -5.90 14.09
N SER A 146 -5.72 -6.75 13.79
CA SER A 146 -5.92 -8.21 13.72
C SER A 146 -6.58 -8.78 14.98
N GLU A 147 -6.21 -8.28 16.16
CA GLU A 147 -6.77 -8.75 17.44
C GLU A 147 -8.26 -8.43 17.63
N GLN A 148 -8.77 -7.48 16.83
CA GLN A 148 -10.18 -7.06 16.87
C GLN A 148 -11.05 -7.82 15.85
N LEU A 149 -10.47 -8.73 15.08
CA LEU A 149 -11.17 -9.49 14.05
C LEU A 149 -12.43 -10.20 14.57
N PRO A 150 -12.45 -10.83 15.76
CA PRO A 150 -13.65 -11.48 16.29
C PRO A 150 -14.84 -10.53 16.49
N PHE A 151 -14.60 -9.24 16.58
CA PHE A 151 -15.64 -8.23 16.85
C PHE A 151 -16.17 -7.56 15.58
N VAL A 152 -15.57 -7.81 14.41
CA VAL A 152 -15.88 -7.12 13.16
C VAL A 152 -17.34 -7.24 12.73
N SER A 153 -17.97 -8.39 13.03
CA SER A 153 -19.38 -8.66 12.74
C SER A 153 -20.36 -7.80 13.55
N GLY A 154 -19.91 -7.26 14.70
CA GLY A 154 -20.72 -6.37 15.54
C GLY A 154 -20.88 -4.95 14.99
N PHE A 155 -20.13 -4.61 13.95
CA PHE A 155 -20.12 -3.26 13.36
C PHE A 155 -20.94 -3.23 12.06
N ASN A 156 -22.03 -2.47 12.07
CA ASN A 156 -22.88 -2.29 10.89
C ASN A 156 -22.33 -1.15 10.01
N ALA A 157 -21.22 -1.42 9.33
CA ALA A 157 -20.59 -0.51 8.38
C ALA A 157 -20.44 -1.20 7.02
N SER A 158 -20.75 -0.49 5.93
CA SER A 158 -20.66 -1.01 4.55
C SER A 158 -19.24 -0.98 3.99
N LEU A 159 -18.30 -0.37 4.70
CA LEU A 159 -16.88 -0.35 4.45
C LEU A 159 -16.17 -0.46 5.80
N LYS A 160 -15.24 -1.40 5.90
CA LYS A 160 -14.42 -1.64 7.08
C LYS A 160 -12.98 -1.80 6.65
N PHE A 161 -12.04 -1.28 7.42
CA PHE A 161 -10.61 -1.47 7.16
C PHE A 161 -10.03 -2.43 8.21
N LEU A 162 -9.21 -3.38 7.77
CA LEU A 162 -8.52 -4.32 8.66
C LEU A 162 -7.02 -4.25 8.41
N PHE A 163 -6.27 -3.78 9.40
CA PHE A 163 -4.81 -3.82 9.38
C PHE A 163 -4.34 -5.26 9.65
N ILE A 164 -3.64 -5.83 8.67
CA ILE A 164 -3.22 -7.23 8.70
C ILE A 164 -1.78 -7.38 8.16
N SER A 165 -1.00 -8.27 8.79
CA SER A 165 0.28 -8.71 8.24
C SER A 165 0.13 -10.05 7.52
N TYR A 166 1.17 -10.47 6.78
CA TYR A 166 1.20 -11.78 6.17
C TYR A 166 0.98 -12.91 7.19
N MET A 167 1.67 -12.86 8.33
CA MET A 167 1.51 -13.84 9.40
C MET A 167 0.17 -13.73 10.14
N GLY A 168 -0.52 -12.61 10.04
CA GLY A 168 -1.86 -12.41 10.63
C GLY A 168 -3.00 -12.95 9.75
N LEU A 169 -2.71 -13.37 8.51
CA LEU A 169 -3.68 -14.04 7.65
C LEU A 169 -3.69 -15.55 7.95
N ASP A 170 -4.10 -15.90 9.16
CA ASP A 170 -4.26 -17.27 9.64
C ASP A 170 -5.63 -17.86 9.24
N ASP A 171 -5.89 -19.11 9.63
CA ASP A 171 -7.13 -19.82 9.31
C ASP A 171 -8.38 -19.11 9.85
N GLU A 172 -8.28 -18.44 11.01
CA GLU A 172 -9.39 -17.69 11.62
C GLU A 172 -9.67 -16.42 10.80
N ALA A 173 -8.64 -15.69 10.43
CA ALA A 173 -8.75 -14.53 9.56
C ALA A 173 -9.32 -14.88 8.19
N ILE A 174 -8.83 -15.96 7.57
CA ILE A 174 -9.33 -16.47 6.29
C ILE A 174 -10.82 -16.83 6.39
N ALA A 175 -11.22 -17.55 7.44
CA ALA A 175 -12.61 -17.93 7.66
C ALA A 175 -13.51 -16.68 7.82
N CYS A 176 -13.07 -15.68 8.60
CA CYS A 176 -13.80 -14.44 8.80
C CYS A 176 -13.95 -13.66 7.48
N LEU A 177 -12.87 -13.48 6.74
CA LEU A 177 -12.86 -12.70 5.49
C LEU A 177 -13.76 -13.29 4.40
N LYS A 178 -13.96 -14.62 4.37
CA LYS A 178 -14.91 -15.27 3.47
C LYS A 178 -16.37 -14.83 3.70
N TYR A 179 -16.72 -14.39 4.90
CA TYR A 179 -18.06 -13.89 5.26
C TYR A 179 -18.18 -12.37 5.24
N HIS A 180 -17.06 -11.65 5.11
CA HIS A 180 -17.00 -10.19 5.20
C HIS A 180 -16.36 -9.56 3.95
N PRO A 181 -17.04 -9.59 2.79
CA PRO A 181 -16.51 -9.01 1.55
C PRO A 181 -16.39 -7.47 1.61
N GLU A 182 -17.06 -6.82 2.57
CA GLU A 182 -17.00 -5.37 2.80
C GLU A 182 -15.71 -4.93 3.53
N ILE A 183 -14.82 -5.86 3.88
CA ILE A 183 -13.55 -5.53 4.51
C ILE A 183 -12.51 -5.23 3.43
N VAL A 184 -11.89 -4.06 3.53
CA VAL A 184 -10.68 -3.68 2.82
C VAL A 184 -9.49 -3.99 3.70
N LEU A 185 -8.54 -4.78 3.20
CA LEU A 185 -7.32 -5.15 3.90
C LEU A 185 -6.29 -4.03 3.78
N VAL A 186 -5.71 -3.62 4.90
CA VAL A 186 -4.56 -2.71 4.95
C VAL A 186 -3.34 -3.53 5.33
N ALA A 187 -2.56 -3.93 4.33
CA ALA A 187 -1.37 -4.73 4.52
C ALA A 187 -0.29 -3.92 5.25
N GLN A 188 0.22 -4.46 6.34
CA GLN A 188 1.32 -3.88 7.10
C GLN A 188 2.46 -4.89 7.28
N SER A 189 3.70 -4.41 7.31
CA SER A 189 4.88 -5.25 7.46
C SER A 189 5.98 -4.54 8.23
N ILE A 190 6.64 -5.28 9.12
CA ILE A 190 7.89 -4.90 9.78
C ILE A 190 9.09 -5.69 9.25
N HIS A 191 8.88 -6.54 8.25
CA HIS A 191 9.90 -7.38 7.66
C HIS A 191 10.94 -6.53 6.89
N PRO A 192 12.24 -6.83 6.94
CA PRO A 192 13.24 -6.08 6.17
C PRO A 192 12.97 -6.04 4.67
N ASN A 193 12.44 -7.13 4.10
CA ASN A 193 11.90 -7.17 2.74
C ASN A 193 10.36 -7.08 2.78
N ARG A 194 9.83 -5.90 3.05
CA ARG A 194 8.38 -5.64 3.12
C ARG A 194 7.67 -5.96 1.81
N LEU A 195 8.29 -5.61 0.69
CA LEU A 195 7.73 -5.90 -0.64
C LEU A 195 7.51 -7.41 -0.85
N GLY A 196 8.50 -8.24 -0.47
CA GLY A 196 8.37 -9.70 -0.55
C GLY A 196 7.24 -10.23 0.34
N GLU A 197 7.07 -9.67 1.55
CA GLU A 197 6.00 -10.08 2.46
C GLU A 197 4.62 -9.64 1.95
N TYR A 198 4.50 -8.45 1.34
CA TYR A 198 3.27 -8.00 0.69
C TYR A 198 2.90 -8.85 -0.52
N ARG A 199 3.87 -9.26 -1.33
CA ARG A 199 3.66 -10.22 -2.41
C ARG A 199 3.17 -11.57 -1.88
N ALA A 200 3.78 -12.08 -0.81
CA ALA A 200 3.35 -13.33 -0.17
C ALA A 200 1.90 -13.24 0.34
N LEU A 201 1.52 -12.11 0.97
CA LEU A 201 0.14 -11.87 1.40
C LEU A 201 -0.84 -11.87 0.21
N ALA A 202 -0.50 -11.15 -0.87
CA ALA A 202 -1.34 -11.09 -2.06
C ALA A 202 -1.55 -12.49 -2.69
N HIS A 203 -0.48 -13.27 -2.82
CA HIS A 203 -0.55 -14.64 -3.32
C HIS A 203 -1.35 -15.56 -2.39
N GLN A 204 -1.23 -15.41 -1.08
CA GLN A 204 -2.03 -16.20 -0.13
C GLN A 204 -3.52 -15.86 -0.28
N LEU A 205 -3.89 -14.58 -0.42
CA LEU A 205 -5.28 -14.18 -0.70
C LEU A 205 -5.82 -14.82 -1.99
N MET A 206 -5.00 -14.88 -3.04
CA MET A 206 -5.36 -15.55 -4.30
C MET A 206 -5.55 -17.05 -4.08
N ASN A 207 -4.60 -17.73 -3.44
CA ASN A 207 -4.66 -19.15 -3.14
C ASN A 207 -5.90 -19.54 -2.31
N GLU A 208 -6.33 -18.65 -1.42
CA GLU A 208 -7.55 -18.84 -0.59
C GLU A 208 -8.84 -18.38 -1.27
N GLY A 209 -8.76 -17.84 -2.49
CA GLY A 209 -9.90 -17.32 -3.24
C GLY A 209 -10.55 -16.08 -2.61
N LEU A 210 -9.81 -15.35 -1.77
CA LEU A 210 -10.27 -14.13 -1.11
C LEU A 210 -10.22 -12.94 -2.07
N LYS A 211 -11.34 -12.24 -2.21
CA LYS A 211 -11.50 -11.10 -3.12
C LYS A 211 -11.56 -9.75 -2.40
N ASN A 212 -11.19 -9.70 -1.14
CA ASN A 212 -11.12 -8.45 -0.39
C ASN A 212 -10.11 -7.50 -1.03
N PRO A 213 -10.41 -6.21 -1.22
CA PRO A 213 -9.45 -5.24 -1.74
C PRO A 213 -8.23 -5.11 -0.84
N LEU A 214 -7.07 -4.80 -1.44
CA LEU A 214 -5.78 -4.75 -0.76
C LEU A 214 -5.13 -3.38 -0.92
N VAL A 215 -5.03 -2.67 0.20
CA VAL A 215 -4.31 -1.40 0.35
C VAL A 215 -2.98 -1.67 1.02
N PHE A 216 -1.88 -1.13 0.50
CA PHE A 216 -0.56 -1.31 1.09
C PHE A 216 -0.20 -0.13 1.98
N PHE A 217 0.07 -0.40 3.24
CA PHE A 217 0.55 0.56 4.22
C PHE A 217 2.07 0.56 4.29
N GLN A 218 2.69 1.73 4.20
CA GLN A 218 4.11 1.89 4.38
C GLN A 218 4.43 3.14 5.20
N HIS A 219 5.21 2.93 6.26
CA HIS A 219 5.78 3.99 7.07
C HIS A 219 7.23 4.24 6.66
N TYR A 220 7.55 5.48 6.40
CA TYR A 220 8.89 6.00 6.17
C TYR A 220 9.26 6.97 7.30
N ALA A 221 10.53 7.32 7.38
CA ALA A 221 11.06 8.34 8.28
C ALA A 221 12.18 9.06 7.53
N GLU A 222 11.81 9.79 6.47
CA GLU A 222 12.73 10.44 5.57
C GLU A 222 12.66 11.96 5.75
N ASP A 223 13.80 12.58 6.00
CA ASP A 223 13.91 14.03 6.11
C ASP A 223 13.89 14.72 4.74
N GLU A 224 14.31 14.01 3.68
CA GLU A 224 14.36 14.50 2.31
C GLU A 224 13.21 13.95 1.48
N VAL A 225 12.44 14.83 0.83
CA VAL A 225 11.34 14.46 -0.06
C VAL A 225 11.78 13.53 -1.19
N GLU A 226 12.95 13.76 -1.80
CA GLU A 226 13.49 12.91 -2.85
C GLU A 226 13.71 11.45 -2.37
N ASN A 227 14.21 11.27 -1.14
CA ASN A 227 14.38 9.95 -0.57
C ASN A 227 13.03 9.24 -0.39
N LEU A 228 12.04 9.95 0.14
CA LEU A 228 10.67 9.43 0.27
C LEU A 228 10.10 9.01 -1.08
N GLN A 229 10.24 9.85 -2.10
CA GLN A 229 9.75 9.57 -3.46
C GLN A 229 10.41 8.33 -4.07
N ILE A 230 11.74 8.23 -4.01
CA ILE A 230 12.48 7.09 -4.56
C ILE A 230 12.09 5.79 -3.84
N LYS A 231 12.08 5.80 -2.50
CA LYS A 231 11.80 4.60 -1.70
C LYS A 231 10.36 4.15 -1.84
N SER A 232 9.40 5.07 -1.74
CA SER A 232 7.98 4.74 -1.87
C SER A 232 7.63 4.27 -3.29
N ALA A 233 8.20 4.90 -4.31
CA ALA A 233 7.99 4.49 -5.70
C ALA A 233 8.58 3.10 -5.98
N ALA A 234 9.75 2.77 -5.44
CA ALA A 234 10.35 1.44 -5.58
C ALA A 234 9.53 0.35 -4.89
N ASP A 235 8.96 0.63 -3.71
CA ASP A 235 8.15 -0.33 -2.97
C ASP A 235 6.75 -0.51 -3.56
N MET A 236 6.02 0.60 -3.70
CA MET A 236 4.63 0.55 -4.15
C MET A 236 4.52 0.29 -5.64
N GLY A 237 5.50 0.79 -6.42
CA GLY A 237 5.52 0.62 -7.87
C GLY A 237 5.54 -0.84 -8.30
N ALA A 238 6.35 -1.67 -7.64
CA ALA A 238 6.39 -3.10 -7.91
C ALA A 238 5.02 -3.77 -7.68
N LEU A 239 4.33 -3.43 -6.57
CA LEU A 239 3.01 -3.98 -6.25
C LEU A 239 1.91 -3.52 -7.23
N ILE A 240 2.05 -2.30 -7.77
CA ILE A 240 1.15 -1.79 -8.81
C ILE A 240 1.39 -2.54 -10.12
N ILE A 241 2.67 -2.76 -10.52
CA ILE A 241 3.04 -3.52 -11.72
C ILE A 241 2.55 -4.97 -11.61
N ASP A 242 2.68 -5.60 -10.44
CA ASP A 242 2.20 -6.95 -10.18
C ASP A 242 0.65 -7.06 -10.23
N GLY A 243 -0.06 -5.95 -10.25
CA GLY A 243 -1.52 -5.92 -10.27
C GLY A 243 -2.18 -6.22 -8.91
N PHE A 244 -1.45 -6.11 -7.80
CA PHE A 244 -1.97 -6.44 -6.47
C PHE A 244 -2.61 -5.26 -5.73
N CYS A 245 -2.41 -4.04 -6.22
CA CYS A 245 -2.67 -2.81 -5.49
C CYS A 245 -4.06 -2.24 -5.78
N ASP A 246 -4.93 -2.19 -4.77
CA ASP A 246 -6.21 -1.47 -4.80
C ASP A 246 -6.13 -0.11 -4.08
N GLY A 247 -5.01 0.19 -3.45
CA GLY A 247 -4.74 1.50 -2.84
C GLY A 247 -3.41 1.55 -2.08
N ILE A 248 -2.99 2.76 -1.78
CA ILE A 248 -1.78 3.03 -1.00
C ILE A 248 -2.11 3.89 0.22
N LEU A 249 -1.46 3.59 1.34
CA LEU A 249 -1.49 4.36 2.56
C LEU A 249 -0.04 4.65 2.96
N LEU A 250 0.39 5.90 2.78
CA LEU A 250 1.76 6.32 3.11
C LEU A 250 1.77 7.21 4.34
N PHE A 251 2.73 6.95 5.22
CA PHE A 251 3.02 7.76 6.38
C PHE A 251 4.53 8.08 6.43
N ASN A 252 4.87 9.35 6.60
CA ASN A 252 6.25 9.82 6.75
C ASN A 252 6.34 10.81 7.89
#